data_41d7363c7f9a27d93c369ad38deb2cff
#
_entry.id   41d7363c7f9a27d93c369ad38deb2cff
#
_cell.length_a   1.000
_cell.length_b   1.000
_cell.length_c   1.000
_cell.angle_alpha   90.00
_cell.angle_beta   90.00
_cell.angle_gamma   90.00
#
_symmetry.space_group_name_H-M   'P 1'
#
loop_
_entity.id
_entity.type
_entity.pdbx_description
1 polymer ?
#
loop_
_entity_poly.entity_id
_entity_poly.type
_entity_poly.pdbx_seq_one_letter_code
_entity_poly.pdbx_strand_id
1 'polypeptide(L)'
;WGDEGKGRVIDLLAENADIVARYQGGNNAGHTVVTEKGKFILNLLPSGILHPEVTCVLGTGMVIDLEHLAGEMEAIEARGVKVEPENLKLSDKATISMPWHKVQDGLEEDRLAKKGGAFGSTRRGIAYAYSDKYRKKTLRLGDLLHLDEERTQNRLHMILDAKNMELAGCYHQEPMSYDALLNWCRQQAAYFAPFICDVGAFLQQAHDSGKRIVLEAQLG
;
A
#
# COMPACT_ATOMS: atom_id res chain seq x y z
N TRP A 1 -14.34 -4.11 -15.05
CA TRP A 1 -13.44 -3.89 -15.85
C TRP A 1 -12.68 -2.53 -15.90
N GLY A 2 -12.96 -1.53 -15.05
CA GLY A 2 -12.18 -0.31 -14.89
C GLY A 2 -12.90 0.99 -15.23
N ASP A 3 -13.94 0.94 -16.03
CA ASP A 3 -14.65 2.11 -16.55
C ASP A 3 -16.01 2.36 -15.89
N GLU A 4 -16.29 1.75 -14.76
CA GLU A 4 -17.57 1.83 -14.06
C GLU A 4 -17.81 3.17 -13.36
N GLY A 5 -16.84 4.09 -13.38
CA GLY A 5 -16.96 5.40 -12.75
C GLY A 5 -16.88 5.38 -11.23
N LYS A 6 -16.29 4.33 -10.65
CA LYS A 6 -16.17 4.16 -9.18
C LYS A 6 -15.56 5.38 -8.50
N GLY A 7 -14.48 5.94 -9.05
CA GLY A 7 -13.82 7.10 -8.48
C GLY A 7 -14.76 8.29 -8.31
N ARG A 8 -15.63 8.55 -9.28
CA ARG A 8 -16.62 9.64 -9.19
C ARG A 8 -17.73 9.34 -8.20
N VAL A 9 -18.17 8.08 -8.13
CA VAL A 9 -19.22 7.68 -7.17
C VAL A 9 -18.67 7.78 -5.74
N ILE A 10 -17.46 7.31 -5.50
CA ILE A 10 -16.82 7.41 -4.17
C ILE A 10 -16.58 8.86 -3.78
N ASP A 11 -16.14 9.71 -4.70
CA ASP A 11 -15.94 11.14 -4.46
C ASP A 11 -17.25 11.81 -3.99
N LEU A 12 -18.36 11.55 -4.69
CA LEU A 12 -19.68 12.03 -4.30
C LEU A 12 -20.16 11.47 -2.93
N LEU A 13 -19.84 10.20 -2.64
CA LEU A 13 -20.17 9.61 -1.34
C LEU A 13 -19.29 10.16 -0.23
N ALA A 14 -18.04 10.49 -0.53
CA ALA A 14 -17.06 11.04 0.41
C ALA A 14 -17.49 12.39 0.96
N GLU A 15 -18.17 13.24 0.16
CA GLU A 15 -18.72 14.52 0.63
C GLU A 15 -19.62 14.39 1.87
N ASN A 16 -20.26 13.24 2.02
CA ASN A 16 -21.17 12.96 3.11
C ASN A 16 -20.64 11.90 4.10
N ALA A 17 -19.39 11.47 3.95
CA ALA A 17 -18.76 10.49 4.83
C ALA A 17 -17.94 11.17 5.93
N ASP A 18 -17.82 10.52 7.07
CA ASP A 18 -16.84 10.88 8.09
C ASP A 18 -15.54 10.13 7.86
N ILE A 19 -15.62 8.93 7.28
CA ILE A 19 -14.46 8.07 7.01
C ILE A 19 -14.61 7.42 5.64
N VAL A 20 -13.52 7.39 4.86
CA VAL A 20 -13.39 6.58 3.64
C VAL A 20 -12.29 5.56 3.84
N ALA A 21 -12.64 4.28 3.82
CA ALA A 21 -11.73 3.18 4.09
C ALA A 21 -11.53 2.28 2.87
N ARG A 22 -10.31 2.20 2.37
CA ARG A 22 -9.92 1.18 1.39
C ARG A 22 -9.55 -0.09 2.14
N TYR A 23 -10.24 -1.17 1.84
CA TYR A 23 -10.08 -2.43 2.58
C TYR A 23 -9.22 -3.47 1.85
N GLN A 24 -8.95 -3.29 0.56
CA GLN A 24 -8.14 -4.20 -0.27
C GLN A 24 -7.45 -3.45 -1.42
N GLY A 25 -6.57 -4.17 -2.12
CA GLY A 25 -5.88 -3.67 -3.30
C GLY A 25 -4.49 -3.15 -2.99
N GLY A 26 -3.88 -2.52 -3.96
CA GLY A 26 -2.57 -1.91 -3.93
C GLY A 26 -2.50 -0.73 -4.90
N ASN A 27 -1.31 -0.44 -5.42
CA ASN A 27 -1.10 0.68 -6.34
C ASN A 27 -1.19 0.32 -7.83
N ASN A 28 -1.76 -0.86 -8.16
CA ASN A 28 -1.87 -1.35 -9.55
C ASN A 28 -3.02 -0.75 -10.35
N ALA A 29 -3.98 -0.10 -9.70
CA ALA A 29 -5.05 0.65 -10.35
C ALA A 29 -5.08 2.09 -9.84
N GLY A 30 -5.36 3.02 -10.72
CA GLY A 30 -5.52 4.43 -10.36
C GLY A 30 -6.94 4.91 -10.69
N HIS A 31 -7.44 5.83 -9.89
CA HIS A 31 -8.65 6.55 -10.21
C HIS A 31 -8.36 8.04 -10.31
N THR A 32 -9.06 8.68 -11.21
CA THR A 32 -8.93 10.11 -11.44
C THR A 32 -10.08 10.84 -10.78
N VAL A 33 -9.74 11.79 -9.91
CA VAL A 33 -10.71 12.71 -9.30
C VAL A 33 -10.43 14.12 -9.85
N VAL A 34 -11.48 14.82 -10.24
CA VAL A 34 -11.39 16.19 -10.74
C VAL A 34 -12.11 17.10 -9.75
N THR A 35 -11.36 18.05 -9.18
CA THR A 35 -11.86 19.06 -8.25
C THR A 35 -11.56 20.46 -8.79
N GLU A 36 -11.99 21.51 -8.09
CA GLU A 36 -11.61 22.88 -8.39
C GLU A 36 -10.09 23.11 -8.36
N LYS A 37 -9.36 22.32 -7.55
CA LYS A 37 -7.89 22.35 -7.49
C LYS A 37 -7.22 21.60 -8.66
N GLY A 38 -8.00 21.02 -9.56
CA GLY A 38 -7.55 20.32 -10.76
C GLY A 38 -7.74 18.81 -10.71
N LYS A 39 -7.02 18.11 -11.59
CA LYS A 39 -7.10 16.66 -11.76
C LYS A 39 -6.09 15.94 -10.85
N PHE A 40 -6.56 15.04 -10.00
CA PHE A 40 -5.75 14.16 -9.14
C PHE A 40 -5.82 12.72 -9.65
N ILE A 41 -4.70 12.01 -9.61
CA ILE A 41 -4.64 10.58 -9.91
C ILE A 41 -4.20 9.90 -8.61
N LEU A 42 -5.12 9.15 -8.00
CA LEU A 42 -4.89 8.45 -6.74
C LEU A 42 -4.78 6.94 -7.02
N ASN A 43 -3.80 6.30 -6.41
CA ASN A 43 -3.58 4.85 -6.51
C ASN A 43 -3.82 4.14 -5.17
N LEU A 44 -3.15 4.59 -4.10
CA LEU A 44 -3.27 4.06 -2.74
C LEU A 44 -4.21 4.90 -1.88
N LEU A 45 -4.08 6.22 -1.97
CA LEU A 45 -4.90 7.12 -1.17
C LEU A 45 -6.37 7.00 -1.55
N PRO A 46 -7.28 6.90 -0.55
CA PRO A 46 -8.71 7.00 -0.80
C PRO A 46 -9.09 8.38 -1.36
N SER A 47 -10.15 8.44 -2.18
CA SER A 47 -10.62 9.73 -2.75
C SER A 47 -11.04 10.74 -1.68
N GLY A 48 -11.47 10.27 -0.52
CA GLY A 48 -11.82 11.12 0.62
C GLY A 48 -10.70 12.04 1.11
N ILE A 49 -9.43 11.75 0.76
CA ILE A 49 -8.28 12.60 1.16
C ILE A 49 -8.36 14.03 0.60
N LEU A 50 -9.12 14.23 -0.44
CA LEU A 50 -9.35 15.55 -1.05
C LEU A 50 -10.38 16.39 -0.27
N HIS A 51 -11.09 15.79 0.69
CA HIS A 51 -12.09 16.42 1.55
C HIS A 51 -11.51 16.60 2.96
N PRO A 52 -11.28 17.85 3.44
CA PRO A 52 -10.56 18.10 4.69
C PRO A 52 -11.19 17.49 5.96
N GLU A 53 -12.52 17.28 5.94
CA GLU A 53 -13.28 16.75 7.07
C GLU A 53 -13.34 15.21 7.10
N VAL A 54 -12.78 14.55 6.07
CA VAL A 54 -12.86 13.10 5.92
C VAL A 54 -11.58 12.45 6.39
N THR A 55 -11.70 11.46 7.26
CA THR A 55 -10.58 10.60 7.63
C THR A 55 -10.45 9.44 6.65
N CYS A 56 -9.28 9.29 6.07
CA CYS A 56 -8.94 8.22 5.14
C CYS A 56 -8.26 7.06 5.84
N VAL A 57 -8.58 5.84 5.41
CA VAL A 57 -8.05 4.63 6.02
C VAL A 57 -7.51 3.69 4.94
N LEU A 58 -6.27 3.25 5.11
CA LEU A 58 -5.70 2.12 4.37
C LEU A 58 -5.78 0.87 5.24
N GLY A 59 -6.72 -0.02 4.91
CA GLY A 59 -7.15 -1.13 5.75
C GLY A 59 -6.26 -2.37 5.67
N THR A 60 -6.57 -3.33 6.52
CA THR A 60 -5.81 -4.57 6.76
C THR A 60 -5.64 -5.44 5.50
N GLY A 61 -6.60 -5.39 4.58
CA GLY A 61 -6.55 -6.20 3.35
C GLY A 61 -5.58 -5.68 2.29
N MET A 62 -5.12 -4.44 2.43
CA MET A 62 -4.27 -3.80 1.43
C MET A 62 -2.84 -4.35 1.40
N VAL A 63 -2.22 -4.17 0.25
CA VAL A 63 -0.77 -4.27 0.02
C VAL A 63 -0.27 -2.86 -0.30
N ILE A 64 0.61 -2.33 0.53
CA ILE A 64 1.03 -0.94 0.48
C ILE A 64 2.48 -0.84 0.03
N ASP A 65 2.67 -0.21 -1.11
CA ASP A 65 3.96 0.25 -1.62
C ASP A 65 4.26 1.60 -0.97
N LEU A 66 5.15 1.59 0.02
CA LEU A 66 5.41 2.76 0.86
C LEU A 66 6.09 3.91 0.08
N GLU A 67 6.99 3.59 -0.84
CA GLU A 67 7.65 4.61 -1.68
C GLU A 67 6.63 5.28 -2.60
N HIS A 68 5.73 4.47 -3.18
CA HIS A 68 4.66 5.01 -4.02
C HIS A 68 3.68 5.86 -3.21
N LEU A 69 3.33 5.41 -2.00
CA LEU A 69 2.46 6.16 -1.09
C LEU A 69 3.07 7.50 -0.69
N ALA A 70 4.36 7.52 -0.32
CA ALA A 70 5.06 8.76 0.01
C ALA A 70 5.03 9.76 -1.16
N GLY A 71 5.37 9.31 -2.39
CA GLY A 71 5.32 10.16 -3.56
C GLY A 71 3.90 10.63 -3.91
N GLU A 72 2.87 9.81 -3.66
CA GLU A 72 1.47 10.21 -3.84
C GLU A 72 1.04 11.28 -2.81
N MET A 73 1.45 11.12 -1.53
CA MET A 73 1.22 12.12 -0.48
C MET A 73 1.90 13.46 -0.84
N GLU A 74 3.19 13.44 -1.17
CA GLU A 74 3.94 14.63 -1.57
C GLU A 74 3.30 15.35 -2.76
N ALA A 75 2.83 14.60 -3.76
CA ALA A 75 2.20 15.16 -4.96
C ALA A 75 0.89 15.89 -4.67
N ILE A 76 0.08 15.40 -3.72
CA ILE A 76 -1.17 16.09 -3.34
C ILE A 76 -0.92 17.23 -2.36
N GLU A 77 0.07 17.11 -1.47
CA GLU A 77 0.50 18.17 -0.55
C GLU A 77 1.05 19.38 -1.31
N ALA A 78 1.84 19.17 -2.36
CA ALA A 78 2.32 20.21 -3.24
C ALA A 78 1.18 21.02 -3.92
N ARG A 79 -0.05 20.49 -3.90
CA ARG A 79 -1.26 21.12 -4.44
C ARG A 79 -2.21 21.61 -3.36
N GLY A 80 -1.72 21.71 -2.11
CA GLY A 80 -2.44 22.26 -0.97
C GLY A 80 -3.50 21.32 -0.37
N VAL A 81 -3.32 20.01 -0.52
CA VAL A 81 -4.09 19.00 0.22
C VAL A 81 -3.25 18.56 1.40
N LYS A 82 -3.76 18.69 2.62
CA LYS A 82 -3.07 18.24 3.83
C LYS A 82 -3.15 16.73 3.97
N VAL A 83 -2.01 16.10 4.32
CA VAL A 83 -1.96 14.67 4.69
C VAL A 83 -1.24 14.54 6.03
N GLU A 84 -1.99 14.24 7.04
CA GLU A 84 -1.52 14.20 8.44
C GLU A 84 -2.04 12.93 9.13
N PRO A 85 -1.42 12.50 10.25
CA PRO A 85 -1.91 11.35 11.02
C PRO A 85 -3.37 11.48 11.49
N GLU A 86 -3.91 12.70 11.54
CA GLU A 86 -5.29 12.98 11.91
C GLU A 86 -6.27 12.56 10.82
N ASN A 87 -5.92 12.76 9.55
CA ASN A 87 -6.80 12.49 8.41
C ASN A 87 -6.39 11.29 7.54
N LEU A 88 -5.24 10.63 7.84
CA LEU A 88 -4.83 9.39 7.20
C LEU A 88 -4.40 8.35 8.24
N LYS A 89 -5.01 7.17 8.20
CA LYS A 89 -4.71 6.03 9.07
C LYS A 89 -4.25 4.83 8.25
N LEU A 90 -3.13 4.24 8.63
CA LEU A 90 -2.59 3.03 8.03
C LEU A 90 -2.74 1.85 8.99
N SER A 91 -3.33 0.76 8.54
CA SER A 91 -3.48 -0.42 9.38
C SER A 91 -2.11 -1.04 9.72
N ASP A 92 -1.85 -1.24 11.00
CA ASP A 92 -0.72 -2.03 11.51
C ASP A 92 -0.66 -3.44 10.91
N LYS A 93 -1.80 -3.96 10.46
CA LYS A 93 -1.96 -5.31 9.87
C LYS A 93 -1.89 -5.30 8.34
N ALA A 94 -1.81 -4.13 7.69
CA ALA A 94 -1.63 -4.05 6.24
C ALA A 94 -0.26 -4.59 5.82
N THR A 95 -0.22 -5.19 4.64
CA THR A 95 0.98 -5.84 4.12
C THR A 95 1.88 -4.83 3.42
N ILE A 96 3.17 -4.88 3.65
CA ILE A 96 4.15 -4.06 2.93
C ILE A 96 4.45 -4.72 1.57
N SER A 97 4.36 -3.95 0.50
CA SER A 97 4.98 -4.31 -0.78
C SER A 97 6.48 -4.05 -0.66
N MET A 98 7.23 -5.10 -0.39
CA MET A 98 8.69 -5.03 -0.21
C MET A 98 9.40 -4.79 -1.55
N PRO A 99 10.62 -4.25 -1.56
CA PRO A 99 11.35 -3.92 -2.79
C PRO A 99 11.46 -5.06 -3.80
N TRP A 100 11.63 -6.29 -3.32
CA TRP A 100 11.73 -7.49 -4.19
C TRP A 100 10.45 -7.80 -4.97
N HIS A 101 9.27 -7.38 -4.52
CA HIS A 101 8.01 -7.71 -5.22
C HIS A 101 7.96 -7.06 -6.60
N LYS A 102 8.39 -5.79 -6.71
CA LYS A 102 8.50 -5.10 -8.01
C LYS A 102 9.56 -5.75 -8.91
N VAL A 103 10.71 -6.09 -8.34
CA VAL A 103 11.80 -6.75 -9.05
C VAL A 103 11.31 -8.09 -9.61
N GLN A 104 10.69 -8.92 -8.78
CA GLN A 104 10.19 -10.23 -9.17
C GLN A 104 9.11 -10.14 -10.25
N ASP A 105 8.17 -9.21 -10.14
CA ASP A 105 7.11 -8.98 -11.13
C ASP A 105 7.70 -8.58 -12.49
N GLY A 106 8.67 -7.66 -12.49
CA GLY A 106 9.36 -7.23 -13.71
C GLY A 106 10.15 -8.38 -14.38
N LEU A 107 10.91 -9.15 -13.59
CA LEU A 107 11.70 -10.27 -14.08
C LEU A 107 10.84 -11.39 -14.67
N GLU A 108 9.73 -11.71 -14.04
CA GLU A 108 8.80 -12.72 -14.54
C GLU A 108 8.14 -12.27 -15.84
N GLU A 109 7.70 -11.02 -15.91
CA GLU A 109 7.12 -10.46 -17.13
C GLU A 109 8.11 -10.49 -18.29
N ASP A 110 9.39 -10.14 -18.04
CA ASP A 110 10.45 -10.21 -19.04
C ASP A 110 10.75 -11.65 -19.47
N ARG A 111 10.72 -12.60 -18.53
CA ARG A 111 10.90 -14.03 -18.81
C ARG A 111 9.78 -14.59 -19.69
N LEU A 112 8.53 -14.19 -19.39
CA LEU A 112 7.37 -14.60 -20.18
C LEU A 112 7.36 -13.96 -21.56
N ALA A 113 7.73 -12.68 -21.67
CA ALA A 113 7.81 -11.97 -22.93
C ALA A 113 8.78 -12.65 -23.92
N LYS A 114 9.95 -13.11 -23.42
CA LYS A 114 10.92 -13.89 -24.23
C LYS A 114 10.36 -15.21 -24.77
N LYS A 115 9.32 -15.75 -24.14
CA LYS A 115 8.63 -16.99 -24.56
C LYS A 115 7.36 -16.71 -25.38
N GLY A 116 7.08 -15.44 -25.71
CA GLY A 116 5.91 -15.03 -26.49
C GLY A 116 4.60 -15.01 -25.67
N GLY A 117 4.69 -15.04 -24.33
CA GLY A 117 3.54 -15.14 -23.43
C GLY A 117 3.51 -14.09 -22.32
N ALA A 118 3.87 -12.82 -22.61
CA ALA A 118 3.76 -11.72 -21.65
C ALA A 118 2.34 -11.65 -21.06
N PHE A 119 2.26 -11.53 -19.74
CA PHE A 119 0.97 -11.48 -19.02
C PHE A 119 0.33 -10.10 -19.05
N GLY A 120 1.13 -9.04 -19.28
CA GLY A 120 0.68 -7.65 -19.22
C GLY A 120 0.61 -7.10 -17.80
N SER A 121 1.50 -7.55 -16.93
CA SER A 121 1.61 -7.05 -15.55
C SER A 121 1.89 -5.55 -15.53
N THR A 122 1.35 -4.88 -14.51
CA THR A 122 1.69 -3.47 -14.20
C THR A 122 3.11 -3.30 -13.68
N ARG A 123 3.84 -4.40 -13.43
CA ARG A 123 5.20 -4.45 -12.84
C ARG A 123 5.31 -3.76 -11.48
N ARG A 124 4.19 -3.71 -10.73
CA ARG A 124 4.12 -3.11 -9.40
C ARG A 124 4.22 -4.13 -8.26
N GLY A 125 4.40 -5.41 -8.59
CA GLY A 125 4.63 -6.47 -7.63
C GLY A 125 3.41 -6.88 -6.81
N ILE A 126 2.20 -6.47 -7.18
CA ILE A 126 1.00 -6.66 -6.37
C ILE A 126 0.64 -8.15 -6.21
N ALA A 127 0.68 -8.92 -7.28
CA ALA A 127 0.40 -10.36 -7.21
C ALA A 127 1.40 -11.10 -6.30
N TYR A 128 2.68 -10.73 -6.38
CA TYR A 128 3.75 -11.29 -5.55
C TYR A 128 3.59 -10.90 -4.08
N ALA A 129 3.25 -9.65 -3.81
CA ALA A 129 3.03 -9.18 -2.45
C ALA A 129 1.80 -9.85 -1.81
N TYR A 130 0.71 -10.07 -2.55
CA TYR A 130 -0.42 -10.86 -2.08
C TYR A 130 -0.06 -12.33 -1.90
N SER A 131 0.71 -12.94 -2.80
CA SER A 131 1.22 -14.30 -2.63
C SER A 131 2.01 -14.41 -1.33
N ASP A 132 2.97 -13.53 -1.09
CA ASP A 132 3.80 -13.55 0.10
C ASP A 132 3.01 -13.21 1.38
N LYS A 133 1.97 -12.39 1.30
CA LYS A 133 1.00 -12.16 2.39
C LYS A 133 0.39 -13.48 2.86
N TYR A 134 -0.17 -14.27 1.94
CA TYR A 134 -0.80 -15.54 2.29
C TYR A 134 0.20 -16.64 2.65
N ARG A 135 1.40 -16.60 2.07
CA ARG A 135 2.54 -17.46 2.46
C ARG A 135 3.20 -17.00 3.76
N LYS A 136 2.82 -15.87 4.34
CA LYS A 136 3.41 -15.26 5.55
C LYS A 136 4.91 -14.93 5.38
N LYS A 137 5.32 -14.57 4.17
CA LYS A 137 6.71 -14.27 3.77
C LYS A 137 6.92 -12.79 3.44
N THR A 138 6.27 -11.91 4.18
CA THR A 138 6.45 -10.46 4.08
C THR A 138 6.23 -9.81 5.45
N LEU A 139 6.54 -8.52 5.56
CA LEU A 139 6.28 -7.73 6.75
C LEU A 139 4.89 -7.06 6.65
N ARG A 140 4.34 -6.73 7.82
CA ARG A 140 3.20 -5.85 7.99
C ARG A 140 3.70 -4.47 8.43
N LEU A 141 2.87 -3.44 8.27
CA LEU A 141 3.22 -2.09 8.72
C LEU A 141 3.56 -2.02 10.21
N GLY A 142 2.83 -2.75 11.05
CA GLY A 142 3.13 -2.84 12.48
C GLY A 142 4.54 -3.38 12.78
N ASP A 143 5.10 -4.25 11.94
CA ASP A 143 6.46 -4.76 12.12
C ASP A 143 7.51 -3.63 12.03
N LEU A 144 7.22 -2.53 11.30
CA LEU A 144 8.11 -1.36 11.22
C LEU A 144 8.29 -0.64 12.56
N LEU A 145 7.30 -0.72 13.44
CA LEU A 145 7.36 -0.11 14.77
C LEU A 145 8.24 -0.91 15.75
N HIS A 146 8.67 -2.10 15.34
CA HIS A 146 9.38 -3.08 16.16
C HIS A 146 10.69 -3.58 15.50
N LEU A 147 11.31 -2.75 14.64
CA LEU A 147 12.52 -3.13 13.88
C LEU A 147 13.73 -3.43 14.75
N ASP A 148 13.80 -2.88 15.97
CA ASP A 148 14.92 -3.12 16.90
C ASP A 148 14.73 -4.37 17.76
N GLU A 149 13.55 -5.02 17.68
CA GLU A 149 13.30 -6.29 18.34
C GLU A 149 13.97 -7.46 17.60
N GLU A 150 14.68 -8.29 18.31
CA GLU A 150 15.37 -9.48 17.79
C GLU A 150 14.41 -10.37 16.97
N ARG A 151 13.17 -10.53 17.45
CA ARG A 151 12.14 -11.32 16.75
C ARG A 151 11.85 -10.77 15.35
N THR A 152 11.72 -9.45 15.21
CA THR A 152 11.44 -8.80 13.92
C THR A 152 12.64 -8.92 12.98
N GLN A 153 13.85 -8.71 13.50
CA GLN A 153 15.09 -8.85 12.73
C GLN A 153 15.29 -10.29 12.25
N ASN A 154 15.13 -11.28 13.12
CA ASN A 154 15.24 -12.69 12.75
C ASN A 154 14.20 -13.08 11.68
N ARG A 155 12.98 -12.56 11.80
CA ARG A 155 11.95 -12.76 10.77
C ARG A 155 12.33 -12.12 9.44
N LEU A 156 12.87 -10.89 9.46
CA LEU A 156 13.31 -10.20 8.25
C LEU A 156 14.46 -10.97 7.57
N HIS A 157 15.42 -11.48 8.32
CA HIS A 157 16.49 -12.35 7.82
C HIS A 157 15.92 -13.58 7.12
N MET A 158 15.06 -14.35 7.80
CA MET A 158 14.48 -15.57 7.24
C MET A 158 13.68 -15.30 5.94
N ILE A 159 12.96 -14.20 5.88
CA ILE A 159 12.19 -13.81 4.69
C ILE A 159 13.16 -13.46 3.56
N LEU A 160 14.19 -12.65 3.84
CA LEU A 160 15.16 -12.22 2.85
C LEU A 160 15.96 -13.38 2.28
N ASP A 161 16.42 -14.31 3.13
CA ASP A 161 17.16 -15.50 2.71
C ASP A 161 16.33 -16.35 1.73
N ALA A 162 15.06 -16.61 2.08
CA ALA A 162 14.14 -17.34 1.22
C ALA A 162 13.91 -16.61 -0.11
N LYS A 163 13.81 -15.28 -0.08
CA LYS A 163 13.60 -14.47 -1.28
C LYS A 163 14.85 -14.41 -2.15
N ASN A 164 16.04 -14.29 -1.55
CA ASN A 164 17.31 -14.33 -2.27
C ASN A 164 17.52 -15.68 -2.97
N MET A 165 17.18 -16.80 -2.32
CA MET A 165 17.20 -18.12 -2.97
C MET A 165 16.26 -18.18 -4.19
N GLU A 166 15.06 -17.63 -4.08
CA GLU A 166 14.08 -17.58 -5.17
C GLU A 166 14.57 -16.70 -6.34
N LEU A 167 15.07 -15.51 -6.03
CA LEU A 167 15.56 -14.56 -7.03
C LEU A 167 16.83 -15.08 -7.75
N ALA A 168 17.76 -15.65 -7.00
CA ALA A 168 18.98 -16.23 -7.58
C ALA A 168 18.66 -17.48 -8.41
N GLY A 169 17.87 -18.40 -7.88
CA GLY A 169 17.58 -19.68 -8.53
C GLY A 169 16.68 -19.55 -9.76
N CYS A 170 15.67 -18.67 -9.72
CA CYS A 170 14.71 -18.54 -10.81
C CYS A 170 15.10 -17.46 -11.84
N TYR A 171 15.79 -16.42 -11.42
CA TYR A 171 16.03 -15.23 -12.24
C TYR A 171 17.50 -14.83 -12.36
N HIS A 172 18.42 -15.58 -11.73
CA HIS A 172 19.87 -15.31 -11.74
C HIS A 172 20.22 -13.90 -11.25
N GLN A 173 19.48 -13.41 -10.23
CA GLN A 173 19.71 -12.12 -9.63
C GLN A 173 20.72 -12.23 -8.48
N GLU A 174 21.52 -11.17 -8.31
CA GLU A 174 22.38 -11.04 -7.14
C GLU A 174 21.53 -10.91 -5.86
N PRO A 175 22.00 -11.49 -4.74
CA PRO A 175 21.29 -11.39 -3.46
C PRO A 175 21.13 -9.95 -2.98
N MET A 176 19.97 -9.62 -2.45
CA MET A 176 19.75 -8.35 -1.77
C MET A 176 20.44 -8.35 -0.41
N SER A 177 21.09 -7.22 -0.07
CA SER A 177 21.76 -7.03 1.21
C SER A 177 20.74 -6.87 2.35
N TYR A 178 20.98 -7.56 3.47
CA TYR A 178 20.19 -7.39 4.68
C TYR A 178 20.29 -5.97 5.24
N ASP A 179 21.50 -5.41 5.32
CA ASP A 179 21.72 -4.08 5.85
C ASP A 179 21.02 -3.01 5.01
N ALA A 180 21.07 -3.14 3.68
CA ALA A 180 20.35 -2.24 2.79
C ALA A 180 18.83 -2.33 3.00
N LEU A 181 18.30 -3.55 3.15
CA LEU A 181 16.88 -3.77 3.41
C LEU A 181 16.45 -3.24 4.77
N LEU A 182 17.23 -3.49 5.83
CA LEU A 182 16.94 -2.97 7.17
C LEU A 182 16.97 -1.43 7.20
N ASN A 183 17.94 -0.82 6.50
CA ASN A 183 18.00 0.63 6.38
C ASN A 183 16.78 1.18 5.63
N TRP A 184 16.35 0.52 4.56
CA TRP A 184 15.12 0.87 3.87
C TRP A 184 13.92 0.79 4.81
N CYS A 185 13.76 -0.30 5.57
CA CYS A 185 12.69 -0.44 6.56
C CYS A 185 12.72 0.70 7.61
N ARG A 186 13.90 1.07 8.10
CA ARG A 186 14.06 2.17 9.07
C ARG A 186 13.65 3.53 8.48
N GLN A 187 13.99 3.80 7.23
CA GLN A 187 13.56 5.02 6.54
C GLN A 187 12.04 5.06 6.40
N GLN A 188 11.42 3.95 5.99
CA GLN A 188 9.97 3.86 5.90
C GLN A 188 9.30 4.00 7.28
N ALA A 189 9.86 3.38 8.31
CA ALA A 189 9.37 3.51 9.68
C ALA A 189 9.41 4.97 10.17
N ALA A 190 10.52 5.68 9.94
CA ALA A 190 10.67 7.07 10.35
C ALA A 190 9.59 7.99 9.72
N TYR A 191 9.20 7.72 8.49
CA TYR A 191 8.18 8.52 7.79
C TYR A 191 6.75 8.11 8.18
N PHE A 192 6.47 6.80 8.21
CA PHE A 192 5.09 6.31 8.33
C PHE A 192 4.64 5.96 9.74
N ALA A 193 5.54 5.85 10.73
CA ALA A 193 5.18 5.49 12.10
C ALA A 193 4.01 6.31 12.68
N PRO A 194 3.92 7.64 12.48
CA PRO A 194 2.81 8.44 13.02
C PRO A 194 1.44 8.05 12.44
N PHE A 195 1.40 7.49 11.23
CA PHE A 195 0.16 7.11 10.54
C PHE A 195 -0.32 5.70 10.88
N ILE A 196 0.56 4.84 11.44
CA ILE A 196 0.28 3.42 11.71
C ILE A 196 -0.52 3.28 13.00
N CYS A 197 -1.67 2.60 12.93
CA CYS A 197 -2.50 2.33 14.11
C CYS A 197 -3.30 1.03 13.98
N ASP A 198 -3.96 0.60 15.06
CA ASP A 198 -4.99 -0.44 15.00
C ASP A 198 -6.26 0.12 14.33
N VAL A 199 -6.29 -0.01 13.01
CA VAL A 199 -7.43 0.44 12.19
C VAL A 199 -8.71 -0.34 12.53
N GLY A 200 -8.59 -1.59 12.97
CA GLY A 200 -9.76 -2.38 13.39
C GLY A 200 -10.46 -1.73 14.58
N ALA A 201 -9.71 -1.41 15.63
CA ALA A 201 -10.21 -0.71 16.80
C ALA A 201 -10.72 0.69 16.45
N PHE A 202 -9.99 1.43 15.59
CA PHE A 202 -10.40 2.76 15.15
C PHE A 202 -11.77 2.74 14.43
N LEU A 203 -11.95 1.85 13.45
CA LEU A 203 -13.20 1.74 12.70
C LEU A 203 -14.35 1.25 13.56
N GLN A 204 -14.10 0.33 14.51
CA GLN A 204 -15.12 -0.12 15.45
C GLN A 204 -15.60 1.03 16.34
N GLN A 205 -14.68 1.80 16.91
CA GLN A 205 -15.02 2.97 17.72
C GLN A 205 -15.79 4.03 16.92
N ALA A 206 -15.40 4.27 15.69
CA ALA A 206 -16.09 5.20 14.80
C ALA A 206 -17.53 4.73 14.51
N HIS A 207 -17.72 3.44 14.21
CA HIS A 207 -19.04 2.85 14.00
C HIS A 207 -19.94 3.00 15.24
N ASP A 208 -19.41 2.65 16.41
CA ASP A 208 -20.15 2.74 17.68
C ASP A 208 -20.51 4.19 18.05
N SER A 209 -19.74 5.16 17.55
CA SER A 209 -20.00 6.60 17.67
C SER A 209 -20.94 7.14 16.59
N GLY A 210 -21.51 6.28 15.73
CA GLY A 210 -22.45 6.68 14.68
C GLY A 210 -21.82 7.37 13.48
N LYS A 211 -20.51 7.24 13.27
CA LYS A 211 -19.80 7.79 12.10
C LYS A 211 -20.20 7.08 10.82
N ARG A 212 -20.31 7.85 9.72
CA ARG A 212 -20.60 7.33 8.39
C ARG A 212 -19.31 6.85 7.74
N ILE A 213 -19.21 5.55 7.54
CA ILE A 213 -18.04 4.91 6.95
C ILE A 213 -18.37 4.45 5.54
N VAL A 214 -17.62 4.94 4.55
CA VAL A 214 -17.69 4.48 3.16
C VAL A 214 -16.54 3.52 2.91
N LEU A 215 -16.85 2.34 2.35
CA LEU A 215 -15.86 1.35 1.96
C LEU A 215 -15.52 1.49 0.48
N GLU A 216 -14.27 1.79 0.18
CA GLU A 216 -13.77 1.94 -1.18
C GLU A 216 -13.02 0.67 -1.61
N ALA A 217 -13.54 -0.03 -2.63
CA ALA A 217 -12.85 -1.13 -3.26
C ALA A 217 -11.94 -0.63 -4.41
N GLN A 218 -10.85 -1.33 -4.64
CA GLN A 218 -9.96 -0.99 -5.76
C GLN A 218 -10.53 -1.43 -7.11
N LEU A 219 -11.08 -2.65 -7.16
CA LEU A 219 -11.68 -3.25 -8.35
C LEU A 219 -13.13 -3.65 -8.06
N GLY A 220 -13.98 -3.53 -9.05
CA GLY A 220 -15.35 -4.01 -9.03
C GLY A 220 -15.45 -5.48 -9.44
#